data_7d4b87f02e0ea53a09a1abf57e408599
#
_entry.id   7d4b87f02e0ea53a09a1abf57e408599
#
_cell.length_a   1.000
_cell.length_b   1.000
_cell.length_c   1.000
_cell.angle_alpha   90.00
_cell.angle_beta   90.00
_cell.angle_gamma   90.00
#
_symmetry.space_group_name_H-M   'P 1'
#
loop_
_entity.id
_entity.type
_entity.pdbx_description
1 polymer ?
#
loop_
_entity_poly.entity_id
_entity_poly.type
_entity_poly.pdbx_seq_one_letter_code
_entity_poly.pdbx_strand_id
1 'polypeptide(L)'
;MVAELVKFVVVGGFCFVLDLGLFNLLHFGLGLGPLTSKAMSTVVATAVSYVGNRLWSFANRVSAAGAQRRDLTVYAAINVVGLVITLVPVGVTHYLLGLTGQVALNVAAIIGTAFATIFRFLAYRRWVFVGNPDAAERAALV
;
A
#
# COMPACT_ATOMS: atom_id res chain seq x y z
N MET A 1 11.07 -18.40 -3.61
CA MET A 1 9.65 -18.10 -3.30
C MET A 1 9.44 -17.82 -1.81
N VAL A 2 9.74 -18.74 -0.88
CA VAL A 2 9.51 -18.49 0.57
C VAL A 2 10.35 -17.32 1.09
N ALA A 3 11.63 -17.21 0.70
CA ALA A 3 12.50 -16.11 1.10
C ALA A 3 12.02 -14.73 0.58
N GLU A 4 11.46 -14.66 -0.62
CA GLU A 4 10.89 -13.43 -1.19
C GLU A 4 9.63 -13.01 -0.44
N LEU A 5 8.77 -13.99 -0.07
CA LEU A 5 7.58 -13.75 0.73
C LEU A 5 7.92 -13.24 2.13
N VAL A 6 8.92 -13.83 2.79
CA VAL A 6 9.39 -13.36 4.11
C VAL A 6 9.92 -11.93 4.02
N LYS A 7 10.73 -11.61 3.02
CA LYS A 7 11.23 -10.25 2.79
C LYS A 7 10.10 -9.25 2.55
N PHE A 8 9.11 -9.63 1.75
CA PHE A 8 7.92 -8.81 1.49
C PHE A 8 7.13 -8.54 2.78
N VAL A 9 6.90 -9.55 3.61
CA VAL A 9 6.19 -9.42 4.89
C VAL A 9 6.97 -8.54 5.87
N VAL A 10 8.30 -8.67 5.92
CA VAL A 10 9.15 -7.82 6.78
C VAL A 10 9.09 -6.36 6.35
N VAL A 11 9.22 -6.07 5.05
CA VAL A 11 9.10 -4.70 4.51
C VAL A 11 7.69 -4.16 4.76
N GLY A 12 6.65 -4.95 4.54
CA GLY A 12 5.27 -4.56 4.79
C GLY A 12 5.00 -4.25 6.26
N GLY A 13 5.49 -5.07 7.18
CA GLY A 13 5.40 -4.85 8.62
C GLY A 13 6.12 -3.59 9.06
N PHE A 14 7.33 -3.36 8.57
CA PHE A 14 8.09 -2.13 8.83
C PHE A 14 7.33 -0.88 8.32
N CYS A 15 6.82 -0.93 7.09
CA CYS A 15 6.07 0.19 6.52
C CYS A 15 4.76 0.45 7.26
N PHE A 16 4.11 -0.58 7.79
CA PHE A 16 2.92 -0.45 8.64
C PHE A 16 3.22 0.30 9.94
N VAL A 17 4.31 -0.07 10.63
CA VAL A 17 4.76 0.62 11.84
C VAL A 17 5.17 2.06 11.54
N LEU A 18 5.85 2.28 10.41
CA LEU A 18 6.22 3.62 9.94
C LEU A 18 4.98 4.48 9.65
N ASP A 19 3.98 3.93 8.97
CA ASP A 19 2.72 4.63 8.68
C ASP A 19 2.01 5.07 9.96
N LEU A 20 1.84 4.16 10.93
CA LEU A 20 1.22 4.50 12.22
C LEU A 20 2.05 5.50 13.03
N GLY A 21 3.36 5.34 13.06
CA GLY A 21 4.26 6.26 13.77
C GLY A 21 4.21 7.66 13.19
N LEU A 22 4.28 7.80 11.87
CA LEU A 22 4.15 9.08 11.16
C LEU A 22 2.76 9.69 11.34
N PHE A 23 1.70 8.89 11.25
CA PHE A 23 0.34 9.37 11.49
C PHE A 23 0.21 10.00 12.88
N ASN A 24 0.68 9.31 13.92
CA ASN A 24 0.65 9.81 15.29
C ASN A 24 1.50 11.08 15.45
N LEU A 25 2.71 11.10 14.89
CA LEU A 25 3.60 12.26 14.95
C LEU A 25 2.96 13.48 14.26
N LEU A 26 2.39 13.31 13.07
CA LEU A 26 1.80 14.41 12.30
C LEU A 26 0.51 14.91 12.95
N HIS A 27 -0.34 14.02 13.42
CA HIS A 27 -1.63 14.41 13.97
C HIS A 27 -1.53 14.91 15.42
N PHE A 28 -0.93 14.11 16.31
CA PHE A 28 -0.85 14.43 17.74
C PHE A 28 0.39 15.23 18.12
N GLY A 29 1.49 15.11 17.37
CA GLY A 29 2.71 15.86 17.61
C GLY A 29 2.72 17.25 16.96
N LEU A 30 2.32 17.34 15.70
CA LEU A 30 2.33 18.59 14.93
C LEU A 30 0.95 19.24 14.80
N GLY A 31 -0.13 18.60 15.28
CA GLY A 31 -1.49 19.16 15.25
C GLY A 31 -2.11 19.23 13.88
N LEU A 32 -1.61 18.48 12.89
CA LEU A 32 -2.21 18.43 11.56
C LEU A 32 -3.55 17.70 11.59
N GLY A 33 -4.43 18.03 10.65
CA GLY A 33 -5.71 17.33 10.51
C GLY A 33 -5.56 15.82 10.34
N PRO A 34 -6.52 14.99 10.82
CA PRO A 34 -6.39 13.54 10.82
C PRO A 34 -6.29 12.95 9.41
N LEU A 35 -7.06 13.48 8.46
CA LEU A 35 -7.02 13.03 7.06
C LEU A 35 -5.70 13.40 6.39
N THR A 36 -5.21 14.63 6.61
CA THR A 36 -3.93 15.10 6.06
C THR A 36 -2.78 14.28 6.64
N SER A 37 -2.76 14.07 7.95
CA SER A 37 -1.75 13.27 8.63
C SER A 37 -1.75 11.82 8.13
N LYS A 38 -2.93 11.22 7.95
CA LYS A 38 -3.04 9.85 7.44
C LYS A 38 -2.65 9.76 5.98
N ALA A 39 -3.04 10.70 5.14
CA ALA A 39 -2.63 10.74 3.74
C ALA A 39 -1.10 10.84 3.60
N MET A 40 -0.47 11.75 4.31
CA MET A 40 0.98 11.94 4.27
C MET A 40 1.73 10.70 4.78
N SER A 41 1.32 10.13 5.92
CA SER A 41 1.96 8.94 6.47
C SER A 41 1.86 7.76 5.50
N THR A 42 0.69 7.54 4.91
CA THR A 42 0.47 6.44 3.95
C THR A 42 1.27 6.64 2.66
N VAL A 43 1.37 7.87 2.13
CA VAL A 43 2.19 8.16 0.94
C VAL A 43 3.67 7.89 1.21
N VAL A 44 4.19 8.34 2.35
CA VAL A 44 5.59 8.09 2.74
C VAL A 44 5.85 6.59 2.93
N ALA A 45 4.99 5.89 3.67
CA ALA A 45 5.11 4.46 3.88
C ALA A 45 5.05 3.66 2.57
N THR A 46 4.19 4.07 1.63
CA THR A 46 4.08 3.45 0.30
C THR A 46 5.34 3.68 -0.53
N ALA A 47 5.90 4.89 -0.51
CA ALA A 47 7.16 5.20 -1.19
C ALA A 47 8.33 4.36 -0.62
N VAL A 48 8.44 4.28 0.70
CA VAL A 48 9.45 3.44 1.38
C VAL A 48 9.25 1.96 1.04
N SER A 49 8.01 1.48 1.03
CA SER A 49 7.69 0.10 0.63
C SER A 49 8.08 -0.20 -0.80
N TYR A 50 7.82 0.73 -1.73
CA TYR A 50 8.21 0.59 -3.13
C TYR A 50 9.74 0.48 -3.27
N VAL A 51 10.47 1.39 -2.65
CA VAL A 51 11.94 1.39 -2.68
C VAL A 51 12.51 0.13 -2.02
N GLY A 52 11.99 -0.23 -0.84
CA GLY A 52 12.42 -1.42 -0.10
C GLY A 52 12.19 -2.71 -0.90
N ASN A 53 11.02 -2.86 -1.49
CA ASN A 53 10.70 -4.03 -2.31
C ASN A 53 11.54 -4.06 -3.59
N ARG A 54 11.76 -2.93 -4.25
CA ARG A 54 12.58 -2.84 -5.46
C ARG A 54 14.04 -3.19 -5.20
N LEU A 55 14.61 -2.69 -4.11
CA LEU A 55 16.03 -2.88 -3.79
C LEU A 55 16.33 -4.24 -3.16
N TRP A 56 15.38 -4.82 -2.44
CA TRP A 56 15.63 -6.02 -1.63
C TRP A 56 14.84 -7.25 -2.07
N SER A 57 13.54 -7.11 -2.35
CA SER A 57 12.70 -8.27 -2.70
C SER A 57 12.83 -8.66 -4.18
N PHE A 58 13.01 -7.70 -5.07
CA PHE A 58 12.97 -7.91 -6.52
C PHE A 58 14.24 -7.44 -7.26
N ALA A 59 15.37 -7.35 -6.57
CA ALA A 59 16.64 -6.91 -7.12
C ALA A 59 17.09 -7.70 -8.37
N ASN A 60 16.63 -8.94 -8.51
CA ASN A 60 17.01 -9.84 -9.61
C ASN A 60 16.02 -9.90 -10.79
N ARG A 61 14.95 -9.10 -10.76
CA ARG A 61 13.94 -9.05 -11.84
C ARG A 61 14.04 -7.74 -12.62
N VAL A 62 14.87 -7.71 -13.65
CA VAL A 62 14.92 -6.59 -14.60
C VAL A 62 13.80 -6.81 -15.61
N SER A 63 12.72 -6.04 -15.52
CA SER A 63 11.62 -6.07 -16.49
C SER A 63 11.94 -5.18 -17.70
N ALA A 64 11.56 -5.64 -18.91
CA ALA A 64 11.71 -4.90 -20.14
C ALA A 64 10.95 -3.55 -20.11
N ALA A 65 11.55 -2.49 -20.64
CA ALA A 65 11.13 -1.10 -20.47
C ALA A 65 9.72 -0.75 -20.98
N GLY A 66 9.11 -1.57 -21.84
CA GLY A 66 7.77 -1.32 -22.41
C GLY A 66 6.60 -1.76 -21.52
N ALA A 67 6.73 -2.87 -20.79
CA ALA A 67 5.75 -3.35 -19.83
C ALA A 67 5.69 -2.46 -18.57
N GLN A 68 6.81 -1.82 -18.24
CA GLN A 68 7.01 -1.04 -17.02
C GLN A 68 6.08 0.18 -16.88
N ARG A 69 5.71 0.85 -17.98
CA ARG A 69 4.86 2.06 -17.93
C ARG A 69 3.40 1.73 -17.61
N ARG A 70 2.84 0.68 -18.23
CA ARG A 70 1.46 0.24 -17.96
C ARG A 70 1.33 -0.28 -16.53
N ASP A 71 2.28 -1.09 -16.11
CA ASP A 71 2.30 -1.67 -14.76
C ASP A 71 2.43 -0.58 -13.70
N LEU A 72 3.23 0.45 -13.94
CA LEU A 72 3.38 1.59 -13.03
C LEU A 72 2.09 2.41 -12.92
N THR A 73 1.37 2.63 -14.02
CA THR A 73 0.10 3.37 -14.02
C THR A 73 -0.98 2.60 -13.25
N VAL A 74 -1.11 1.29 -13.50
CA VAL A 74 -2.04 0.41 -12.77
C VAL A 74 -1.66 0.35 -11.28
N TYR A 75 -0.38 0.23 -10.97
CA TYR A 75 0.12 0.26 -9.62
C TYR A 75 -0.23 1.58 -8.91
N ALA A 76 0.01 2.71 -9.54
CA ALA A 76 -0.32 4.03 -9.00
C ALA A 76 -1.83 4.17 -8.76
N ALA A 77 -2.67 3.76 -9.72
CA ALA A 77 -4.13 3.80 -9.59
C ALA A 77 -4.63 2.95 -8.40
N ILE A 78 -4.13 1.73 -8.25
CA ILE A 78 -4.47 0.85 -7.13
C ILE A 78 -4.05 1.49 -5.79
N ASN A 79 -2.89 2.15 -5.74
CA ASN A 79 -2.43 2.82 -4.53
C ASN A 79 -3.25 4.06 -4.19
N VAL A 80 -3.71 4.83 -5.18
CA VAL A 80 -4.62 5.97 -4.96
C VAL A 80 -5.96 5.49 -4.39
N VAL A 81 -6.55 4.44 -4.96
CA VAL A 81 -7.80 3.85 -4.42
C VAL A 81 -7.57 3.30 -3.02
N GLY A 82 -6.46 2.60 -2.80
CA GLY A 82 -6.08 2.09 -1.47
C GLY A 82 -5.89 3.21 -0.44
N LEU A 83 -5.35 4.36 -0.85
CA LEU A 83 -5.24 5.55 0.00
C LEU A 83 -6.63 6.05 0.43
N VAL A 84 -7.56 6.19 -0.52
CA VAL A 84 -8.95 6.60 -0.22
C VAL A 84 -9.59 5.63 0.78
N ILE A 85 -9.47 4.31 0.56
CA ILE A 85 -9.98 3.29 1.49
C ILE A 85 -9.38 3.45 2.89
N THR A 86 -8.09 3.78 2.99
CA THR A 86 -7.42 4.02 4.28
C THR A 86 -7.96 5.26 4.99
N LEU A 87 -8.32 6.31 4.25
CA LEU A 87 -8.79 7.58 4.82
C LEU A 87 -10.24 7.51 5.33
N VAL A 88 -11.09 6.67 4.72
CA VAL A 88 -12.52 6.60 5.05
C VAL A 88 -12.76 6.29 6.53
N PRO A 89 -12.20 5.24 7.15
CA PRO A 89 -12.44 4.96 8.57
C PRO A 89 -11.95 6.08 9.50
N VAL A 90 -10.82 6.70 9.19
CA VAL A 90 -10.27 7.83 9.97
C VAL A 90 -11.21 9.04 9.88
N GLY A 91 -11.68 9.37 8.68
CA GLY A 91 -12.62 10.45 8.47
C GLY A 91 -13.97 10.21 9.15
N VAL A 92 -14.53 9.01 9.04
CA VAL A 92 -15.77 8.63 9.72
C VAL A 92 -15.62 8.74 11.24
N THR A 93 -14.52 8.22 11.79
CA THR A 93 -14.28 8.26 13.24
C THR A 93 -14.15 9.69 13.76
N HIS A 94 -13.43 10.53 13.06
CA HIS A 94 -13.17 11.90 13.49
C HIS A 94 -14.38 12.84 13.26
N TYR A 95 -14.94 12.85 12.03
CA TYR A 95 -15.93 13.85 11.62
C TYR A 95 -17.39 13.41 11.85
N LEU A 96 -17.71 12.12 11.72
CA LEU A 96 -19.08 11.62 11.90
C LEU A 96 -19.32 11.14 13.33
N LEU A 97 -18.37 10.45 13.95
CA LEU A 97 -18.51 9.92 15.31
C LEU A 97 -18.00 10.90 16.37
N GLY A 98 -17.29 11.97 16.00
CA GLY A 98 -16.72 12.95 16.93
C GLY A 98 -15.64 12.37 17.85
N LEU A 99 -15.10 11.20 17.52
CA LEU A 99 -14.09 10.53 18.33
C LEU A 99 -12.68 11.04 17.96
N THR A 100 -12.16 11.96 18.77
CA THR A 100 -10.84 12.59 18.54
C THR A 100 -9.72 11.95 19.35
N GLY A 101 -10.04 10.95 20.16
CA GLY A 101 -9.07 10.25 21.01
C GLY A 101 -8.02 9.47 20.21
N GLN A 102 -6.78 9.45 20.69
CA GLN A 102 -5.67 8.76 20.04
C GLN A 102 -5.97 7.28 19.76
N VAL A 103 -6.58 6.58 20.71
CA VAL A 103 -6.93 5.16 20.57
C VAL A 103 -7.94 4.96 19.45
N ALA A 104 -9.01 5.76 19.42
CA ALA A 104 -10.07 5.65 18.41
C ALA A 104 -9.52 5.89 16.98
N LEU A 105 -8.72 6.93 16.80
CA LEU A 105 -8.12 7.25 15.50
C LEU A 105 -7.08 6.21 15.06
N ASN A 106 -6.29 5.65 15.97
CA ASN A 106 -5.36 4.59 15.65
C ASN A 106 -6.09 3.30 15.26
N VAL A 107 -7.16 2.91 15.97
CA VAL A 107 -7.99 1.76 15.60
C VAL A 107 -8.59 1.97 14.21
N ALA A 108 -9.14 3.15 13.93
CA ALA A 108 -9.66 3.49 12.61
C ALA A 108 -8.57 3.43 11.51
N ALA A 109 -7.37 3.91 11.80
CA ALA A 109 -6.23 3.85 10.88
C ALA A 109 -5.80 2.40 10.59
N ILE A 110 -5.78 1.54 11.61
CA ILE A 110 -5.45 0.10 11.46
C ILE A 110 -6.52 -0.60 10.61
N ILE A 111 -7.80 -0.37 10.89
CA ILE A 111 -8.91 -0.93 10.12
C ILE A 111 -8.82 -0.49 8.66
N GLY A 112 -8.63 0.80 8.40
CA GLY A 112 -8.49 1.35 7.04
C GLY A 112 -7.32 0.74 6.29
N THR A 113 -6.18 0.60 6.96
CA THR A 113 -4.98 -0.03 6.37
C THR A 113 -5.21 -1.52 6.07
N ALA A 114 -5.92 -2.25 6.94
CA ALA A 114 -6.27 -3.65 6.70
C ALA A 114 -7.17 -3.81 5.46
N PHE A 115 -8.23 -3.00 5.35
CA PHE A 115 -9.11 -3.00 4.17
C PHE A 115 -8.36 -2.62 2.89
N ALA A 116 -7.52 -1.59 2.94
CA ALA A 116 -6.70 -1.18 1.80
C ALA A 116 -5.72 -2.28 1.37
N THR A 117 -5.15 -3.01 2.32
CA THR A 117 -4.22 -4.13 2.05
C THR A 117 -4.95 -5.28 1.36
N ILE A 118 -6.13 -5.67 1.86
CA ILE A 118 -6.97 -6.70 1.23
C ILE A 118 -7.35 -6.27 -0.19
N PHE A 119 -7.79 -5.02 -0.36
CA PHE A 119 -8.13 -4.46 -1.67
C PHE A 119 -6.94 -4.51 -2.63
N ARG A 120 -5.75 -4.05 -2.20
CA ARG A 120 -4.53 -4.09 -3.02
C ARG A 120 -4.17 -5.52 -3.40
N PHE A 121 -4.24 -6.47 -2.48
CA PHE A 121 -3.96 -7.88 -2.76
C PHE A 121 -4.91 -8.44 -3.83
N LEU A 122 -6.22 -8.20 -3.71
CA LEU A 122 -7.21 -8.65 -4.69
C LEU A 122 -7.04 -7.96 -6.05
N ALA A 123 -6.74 -6.64 -6.03
CA ALA A 123 -6.51 -5.86 -7.23
C ALA A 123 -5.25 -6.33 -7.98
N TYR A 124 -4.15 -6.55 -7.29
CA TYR A 124 -2.93 -7.08 -7.89
C TYR A 124 -3.14 -8.47 -8.46
N ARG A 125 -3.84 -9.36 -7.72
CA ARG A 125 -4.15 -10.70 -8.20
C ARG A 125 -5.00 -10.68 -9.46
N ARG A 126 -5.95 -9.75 -9.57
CA ARG A 126 -6.89 -9.69 -10.70
C ARG A 126 -6.33 -8.94 -11.92
N TRP A 127 -5.51 -7.91 -11.74
CA TRP A 127 -5.10 -7.01 -12.82
C TRP A 127 -3.62 -7.05 -13.18
N VAL A 128 -2.76 -7.45 -12.26
CA VAL A 128 -1.30 -7.55 -12.48
C VAL A 128 -0.89 -8.99 -12.81
N PHE A 129 -1.55 -9.99 -12.20
CA PHE A 129 -1.26 -11.42 -12.40
C PHE A 129 -2.18 -12.12 -13.40
N VAL A 130 -2.98 -11.40 -14.16
CA VAL A 130 -3.59 -11.97 -15.38
C VAL A 130 -2.46 -12.10 -16.40
N GLY A 131 -1.77 -13.25 -16.35
CA GLY A 131 -0.72 -13.60 -17.28
C GLY A 131 -1.22 -13.40 -18.69
N ASN A 132 -0.41 -12.78 -19.54
CA ASN A 132 -0.68 -12.59 -20.96
C ASN A 132 -0.95 -13.98 -21.56
N PRO A 133 -2.19 -14.33 -21.98
CA PRO A 133 -2.48 -15.63 -22.54
C PRO A 133 -1.60 -15.93 -23.77
N ASP A 134 -1.16 -14.88 -24.49
CA ASP A 134 -0.25 -14.99 -25.63
C ASP A 134 1.16 -15.47 -25.26
N ALA A 135 1.59 -15.25 -24.00
CA ALA A 135 2.89 -15.74 -23.52
C ALA A 135 2.86 -17.25 -23.20
N ALA A 136 1.73 -17.74 -22.71
CA ALA A 136 1.53 -19.16 -22.46
C ALA A 136 1.41 -19.96 -23.78
N GLU A 137 0.75 -19.39 -24.78
CA GLU A 137 0.59 -19.98 -26.11
C GLU A 137 1.91 -20.03 -26.88
N ARG A 138 2.73 -18.99 -26.78
CA ARG A 138 4.09 -18.98 -27.38
C ARG A 138 5.05 -19.96 -26.72
N ALA A 139 4.92 -20.18 -25.42
CA ALA A 139 5.72 -21.16 -24.70
C ALA A 139 5.34 -22.63 -25.04
N ALA A 140 4.09 -22.86 -25.49
CA ALA A 140 3.60 -24.16 -25.90
C ALA A 140 3.96 -24.53 -27.37
N LEU A 141 4.44 -23.54 -28.14
CA LEU A 141 4.84 -23.73 -29.56
C LEU A 141 6.35 -23.88 -29.78
N VAL A 142 7.15 -23.92 -28.69
CA VAL A 142 8.60 -24.17 -28.67
C VAL A 142 8.89 -25.49 -27.96
#